data_0cf1739e4770226d9740966971f83190
#
_entry.id   0cf1739e4770226d9740966971f83190
#
_cell.length_a   1.000
_cell.length_b   1.000
_cell.length_c   1.000
_cell.angle_alpha   90.00
_cell.angle_beta   90.00
_cell.angle_gamma   90.00
#
_symmetry.space_group_name_H-M   'P 1'
#
loop_
_entity.id
_entity.type
_entity.pdbx_description
1 polymer ?
#
loop_
_entity_poly.entity_id
_entity_poly.type
_entity_poly.pdbx_seq_one_letter_code
_entity_poly.pdbx_strand_id
1 'polypeptide(L)'
;MAYFSPYIDGTGMHIPLYQEIVDKLVEDMKQIFGDDIYLDADSQDYQQISIFARMIYDSYNLALLAYNNRTPKDAVGIGLDNIVALAGIQRKPATASTVVLTITGDDGTKISNGEVSDDNGNYWELPEEVIIPSNGTIDVTATSKKKGSISVLPNTVTRINTPVYGWLSVTNKQASSAGIDAENDFELRGRFSLSVLGPSSSIFESLQESLAAIP
;
A
#
# COMPACT_ATOMS: atom_id res chain seq x y z
N MET A 1 -1.04 34.74 0.46
CA MET A 1 -1.37 35.06 1.87
C MET A 1 -0.08 35.34 2.61
N ALA A 2 -0.12 36.10 3.70
CA ALA A 2 1.09 36.33 4.50
C ALA A 2 1.41 35.09 5.34
N TYR A 3 2.69 34.84 5.62
CA TYR A 3 3.13 33.79 6.54
C TYR A 3 2.47 33.93 7.92
N PHE A 4 2.10 32.79 8.49
CA PHE A 4 1.63 32.68 9.87
C PHE A 4 2.31 31.49 10.56
N SER A 5 2.54 31.58 11.86
CA SER A 5 3.04 30.43 12.63
C SER A 5 1.98 29.34 12.69
N PRO A 6 2.35 28.06 12.57
CA PRO A 6 1.38 26.96 12.71
C PRO A 6 0.58 27.08 14.02
N TYR A 7 -0.73 26.86 13.95
CA TYR A 7 -1.63 26.93 15.10
C TYR A 7 -2.73 25.89 15.03
N ILE A 8 -3.42 25.65 16.15
CA ILE A 8 -4.55 24.76 16.26
C ILE A 8 -5.75 25.56 16.77
N ASP A 9 -6.89 25.41 16.11
CA ASP A 9 -8.15 26.02 16.54
C ASP A 9 -9.32 25.01 16.47
N GLY A 10 -10.56 25.50 16.53
CA GLY A 10 -11.77 24.68 16.46
C GLY A 10 -11.99 23.96 15.13
N THR A 11 -11.28 24.36 14.06
CA THR A 11 -11.35 23.73 12.73
C THR A 11 -10.21 22.75 12.47
N GLY A 12 -9.16 22.76 13.31
CA GLY A 12 -8.05 21.83 13.22
C GLY A 12 -6.68 22.50 13.31
N MET A 13 -5.65 21.79 12.80
CA MET A 13 -4.29 22.31 12.69
C MET A 13 -4.09 23.00 11.36
N HIS A 14 -3.59 24.23 11.41
CA HIS A 14 -3.29 25.08 10.27
C HIS A 14 -1.77 25.23 10.13
N ILE A 15 -1.26 25.06 8.91
CA ILE A 15 0.13 25.26 8.56
C ILE A 15 0.24 26.21 7.37
N PRO A 16 1.29 27.02 7.28
CA PRO A 16 1.51 27.90 6.13
C PRO A 16 1.83 27.08 4.87
N LEU A 17 1.52 27.63 3.72
CA LEU A 17 1.92 27.06 2.43
C LEU A 17 3.42 27.21 2.21
N TYR A 18 4.00 26.34 1.38
CA TYR A 18 5.43 26.40 1.03
C TYR A 18 5.85 27.79 0.56
N GLN A 19 5.07 28.43 -0.33
CA GLN A 19 5.39 29.77 -0.87
C GLN A 19 5.36 30.85 0.21
N GLU A 20 4.45 30.75 1.17
CA GLU A 20 4.38 31.70 2.30
C GLU A 20 5.62 31.63 3.19
N ILE A 21 6.20 30.41 3.35
CA ILE A 21 7.46 30.21 4.07
C ILE A 21 8.62 30.83 3.27
N VAL A 22 8.68 30.59 1.94
CA VAL A 22 9.71 31.19 1.08
C VAL A 22 9.64 32.70 1.14
N ASP A 23 8.46 33.30 0.95
CA ASP A 23 8.24 34.76 0.95
C ASP A 23 8.67 35.35 2.30
N LYS A 24 8.37 34.68 3.40
CA LYS A 24 8.78 35.14 4.74
C LYS A 24 10.29 35.08 4.92
N LEU A 25 10.95 34.02 4.48
CA LEU A 25 12.40 33.90 4.58
C LEU A 25 13.10 34.97 3.70
N VAL A 26 12.57 35.26 2.50
CA VAL A 26 13.07 36.32 1.62
C VAL A 26 12.89 37.68 2.29
N GLU A 27 11.75 37.96 2.89
CA GLU A 27 11.49 39.17 3.65
C GLU A 27 12.49 39.35 4.82
N ASP A 28 12.69 38.30 5.60
CA ASP A 28 13.60 38.32 6.76
C ASP A 28 15.06 38.55 6.31
N MET A 29 15.48 37.93 5.19
CA MET A 29 16.81 38.15 4.62
C MET A 29 17.00 39.60 4.17
N LYS A 30 15.99 40.20 3.54
CA LYS A 30 16.03 41.64 3.18
C LYS A 30 16.10 42.56 4.40
N GLN A 31 15.39 42.21 5.47
CA GLN A 31 15.48 42.99 6.74
C GLN A 31 16.87 42.91 7.37
N ILE A 32 17.58 41.80 7.24
CA ILE A 32 18.90 41.57 7.85
C ILE A 32 20.02 42.21 6.98
N PHE A 33 19.97 42.01 5.66
CA PHE A 33 21.06 42.34 4.74
C PHE A 33 20.82 43.59 3.92
N GLY A 34 19.62 44.17 3.94
CA GLY A 34 19.19 45.33 3.15
C GLY A 34 18.31 44.93 1.96
N ASP A 35 17.48 45.87 1.51
CA ASP A 35 16.55 45.67 0.40
C ASP A 35 17.23 45.47 -0.97
N ASP A 36 18.51 45.80 -1.07
CA ASP A 36 19.34 45.71 -2.27
C ASP A 36 19.95 44.32 -2.48
N ILE A 37 19.76 43.40 -1.53
CA ILE A 37 20.19 42.00 -1.72
C ILE A 37 19.47 41.35 -2.91
N TYR A 38 20.25 40.73 -3.81
CA TYR A 38 19.69 40.01 -4.95
C TYR A 38 19.18 38.63 -4.58
N LEU A 39 17.85 38.47 -4.50
CA LEU A 39 17.15 37.26 -4.13
C LEU A 39 16.13 36.85 -5.21
N ASP A 40 16.49 36.95 -6.47
CA ASP A 40 15.67 36.44 -7.56
C ASP A 40 15.82 34.91 -7.69
N ALA A 41 14.86 34.24 -8.35
CA ALA A 41 14.76 32.79 -8.41
C ALA A 41 16.00 32.08 -8.99
N ASP A 42 16.83 32.78 -9.73
CA ASP A 42 18.09 32.30 -10.31
C ASP A 42 19.32 32.50 -9.40
N SER A 43 19.17 33.27 -8.28
CA SER A 43 20.26 33.47 -7.33
C SER A 43 20.52 32.22 -6.49
N GLN A 44 21.80 32.04 -6.10
CA GLN A 44 22.18 30.92 -5.22
C GLN A 44 21.52 31.03 -3.84
N ASP A 45 21.41 32.26 -3.32
CA ASP A 45 20.82 32.54 -2.02
C ASP A 45 19.32 32.20 -2.01
N TYR A 46 18.58 32.54 -3.07
CA TYR A 46 17.16 32.13 -3.20
C TYR A 46 17.01 30.62 -3.28
N GLN A 47 17.87 29.93 -4.01
CA GLN A 47 17.85 28.47 -4.08
C GLN A 47 18.12 27.86 -2.71
N GLN A 48 19.04 28.40 -1.92
CA GLN A 48 19.29 27.94 -0.54
C GLN A 48 18.08 28.20 0.37
N ILE A 49 17.47 29.39 0.29
CA ILE A 49 16.21 29.71 0.99
C ILE A 49 15.11 28.69 0.64
N SER A 50 14.99 28.34 -0.62
CA SER A 50 14.00 27.38 -1.10
C SER A 50 14.21 25.98 -0.51
N ILE A 51 15.47 25.55 -0.33
CA ILE A 51 15.79 24.27 0.33
C ILE A 51 15.38 24.32 1.81
N PHE A 52 15.72 25.39 2.53
CA PHE A 52 15.30 25.52 3.93
C PHE A 52 13.78 25.60 4.09
N ALA A 53 13.11 26.38 3.24
CA ALA A 53 11.65 26.47 3.23
C ALA A 53 11.00 25.08 3.02
N ARG A 54 11.58 24.25 2.16
CA ARG A 54 11.11 22.88 1.93
C ARG A 54 11.24 22.01 3.17
N MET A 55 12.40 22.07 3.84
CA MET A 55 12.63 21.28 5.07
C MET A 55 11.67 21.70 6.19
N ILE A 56 11.39 23.01 6.32
CA ILE A 56 10.41 23.55 7.28
C ILE A 56 9.01 23.06 6.92
N TYR A 57 8.63 23.18 5.64
CA TYR A 57 7.32 22.74 5.16
C TYR A 57 7.10 21.24 5.37
N ASP A 58 8.09 20.40 5.08
CA ASP A 58 8.04 18.95 5.31
C ASP A 58 7.88 18.63 6.81
N SER A 59 8.53 19.39 7.69
CA SER A 59 8.39 19.28 9.14
C SER A 59 6.97 19.65 9.60
N TYR A 60 6.38 20.70 9.05
CA TYR A 60 5.00 21.08 9.35
C TYR A 60 3.99 20.06 8.83
N ASN A 61 4.22 19.46 7.65
CA ASN A 61 3.37 18.40 7.12
C ASN A 61 3.43 17.14 8.00
N LEU A 62 4.60 16.79 8.53
CA LEU A 62 4.71 15.68 9.47
C LEU A 62 3.93 15.95 10.76
N ALA A 63 4.00 17.17 11.29
CA ALA A 63 3.21 17.57 12.46
C ALA A 63 1.69 17.53 12.19
N LEU A 64 1.27 18.01 11.00
CA LEU A 64 -0.13 17.95 10.56
C LEU A 64 -0.61 16.51 10.43
N LEU A 65 0.20 15.63 9.84
CA LEU A 65 -0.10 14.20 9.73
C LEU A 65 -0.26 13.56 11.12
N ALA A 66 0.65 13.85 12.04
CA ALA A 66 0.57 13.36 13.42
C ALA A 66 -0.68 13.88 14.14
N TYR A 67 -1.04 15.16 13.89
CA TYR A 67 -2.27 15.75 14.42
C TYR A 67 -3.52 15.05 13.88
N ASN A 68 -3.59 14.84 12.57
CA ASN A 68 -4.74 14.22 11.91
C ASN A 68 -4.90 12.74 12.30
N ASN A 69 -3.82 12.04 12.61
CA ASN A 69 -3.83 10.65 13.06
C ASN A 69 -4.39 10.45 14.50
N ARG A 70 -5.02 11.46 15.09
CA ARG A 70 -5.66 11.36 16.40
C ARG A 70 -7.14 10.97 16.34
N THR A 71 -7.76 11.10 15.19
CA THR A 71 -9.20 10.83 15.03
C THR A 71 -9.44 9.81 13.91
N PRO A 72 -10.43 8.90 14.05
CA PRO A 72 -10.75 7.92 12.99
C PRO A 72 -11.15 8.57 11.68
N LYS A 73 -11.68 9.80 11.73
CA LYS A 73 -12.13 10.55 10.55
C LYS A 73 -10.96 10.91 9.64
N ASP A 74 -9.87 11.40 10.23
CA ASP A 74 -8.77 12.03 9.50
C ASP A 74 -7.51 11.16 9.43
N ALA A 75 -7.40 10.14 10.32
CA ALA A 75 -6.28 9.23 10.36
C ALA A 75 -6.16 8.40 9.10
N VAL A 76 -4.93 8.13 8.67
CA VAL A 76 -4.62 7.33 7.46
C VAL A 76 -3.62 6.22 7.76
N GLY A 77 -3.71 5.13 6.99
CA GLY A 77 -2.79 4.01 7.06
C GLY A 77 -2.63 3.47 8.48
N ILE A 78 -1.38 3.34 8.95
CA ILE A 78 -1.06 2.80 10.28
C ILE A 78 -1.66 3.64 11.44
N GLY A 79 -1.86 4.94 11.24
CA GLY A 79 -2.52 5.80 12.23
C GLY A 79 -3.96 5.37 12.46
N LEU A 80 -4.69 5.09 11.38
CA LEU A 80 -6.05 4.56 11.47
C LEU A 80 -6.05 3.16 12.08
N ASP A 81 -5.11 2.29 11.69
CA ASP A 81 -5.00 0.93 12.24
C ASP A 81 -4.83 0.94 13.75
N ASN A 82 -4.00 1.84 14.29
CA ASN A 82 -3.78 1.99 15.73
C ASN A 82 -5.05 2.45 16.46
N ILE A 83 -5.83 3.34 15.86
CA ILE A 83 -7.08 3.82 16.44
C ILE A 83 -8.12 2.71 16.50
N VAL A 84 -8.35 2.00 15.39
CA VAL A 84 -9.36 0.95 15.32
C VAL A 84 -9.00 -0.28 16.15
N ALA A 85 -7.69 -0.52 16.36
CA ALA A 85 -7.20 -1.58 17.24
C ALA A 85 -7.66 -1.41 18.69
N LEU A 86 -7.88 -0.17 19.15
CA LEU A 86 -8.44 0.11 20.49
C LEU A 86 -9.88 -0.43 20.62
N ALA A 87 -10.61 -0.57 19.53
CA ALA A 87 -11.92 -1.20 19.46
C ALA A 87 -11.86 -2.71 19.12
N GLY A 88 -10.67 -3.31 19.13
CA GLY A 88 -10.48 -4.71 18.79
C GLY A 88 -10.57 -5.03 17.29
N ILE A 89 -10.57 -4.03 16.42
CA ILE A 89 -10.66 -4.19 14.97
C ILE A 89 -9.27 -4.18 14.36
N GLN A 90 -9.03 -5.10 13.42
CA GLN A 90 -7.82 -5.16 12.63
C GLN A 90 -8.15 -5.03 11.15
N ARG A 91 -7.28 -4.36 10.38
CA ARG A 91 -7.40 -4.29 8.92
C ARG A 91 -7.34 -5.68 8.32
N LYS A 92 -8.25 -6.00 7.42
CA LYS A 92 -8.22 -7.25 6.66
C LYS A 92 -7.00 -7.25 5.74
N PRO A 93 -6.09 -8.24 5.89
CA PRO A 93 -4.89 -8.30 5.05
C PRO A 93 -5.23 -8.74 3.63
N ALA A 94 -4.36 -8.40 2.68
CA ALA A 94 -4.43 -8.95 1.34
C ALA A 94 -4.22 -10.48 1.35
N THR A 95 -4.98 -11.19 0.53
CA THR A 95 -4.78 -12.63 0.26
C THR A 95 -4.07 -12.82 -1.07
N ALA A 96 -3.34 -13.93 -1.22
CA ALA A 96 -2.67 -14.24 -2.47
C ALA A 96 -3.65 -14.80 -3.51
N SER A 97 -3.38 -14.51 -4.79
CA SER A 97 -4.05 -15.15 -5.92
C SER A 97 -3.47 -16.55 -6.14
N THR A 98 -4.25 -17.45 -6.73
CA THR A 98 -3.81 -18.80 -7.05
C THR A 98 -4.06 -19.13 -8.52
N VAL A 99 -3.22 -19.99 -9.09
CA VAL A 99 -3.38 -20.47 -10.46
C VAL A 99 -3.00 -21.95 -10.55
N VAL A 100 -3.76 -22.71 -11.30
CA VAL A 100 -3.41 -24.10 -11.60
C VAL A 100 -2.46 -24.12 -12.78
N LEU A 101 -1.26 -24.66 -12.56
CA LEU A 101 -0.21 -24.79 -13.55
C LEU A 101 -0.06 -26.24 -13.96
N THR A 102 0.02 -26.48 -15.27
CA THR A 102 0.44 -27.75 -15.85
C THR A 102 1.95 -27.68 -16.06
N ILE A 103 2.69 -28.52 -15.35
CA ILE A 103 4.14 -28.65 -15.46
C ILE A 103 4.41 -29.89 -16.32
N THR A 104 5.35 -29.78 -17.26
CA THR A 104 5.79 -30.87 -18.14
C THR A 104 7.28 -31.07 -17.98
N GLY A 105 7.71 -32.33 -17.94
CA GLY A 105 9.12 -32.68 -17.86
C GLY A 105 9.36 -34.18 -17.74
N ASP A 106 10.61 -34.55 -17.43
CA ASP A 106 11.08 -35.92 -17.32
C ASP A 106 10.54 -36.59 -16.05
N ASP A 107 10.25 -37.91 -16.13
CA ASP A 107 9.83 -38.73 -15.02
C ASP A 107 10.81 -38.65 -13.82
N GLY A 108 10.25 -38.50 -12.61
CA GLY A 108 11.01 -38.41 -11.38
C GLY A 108 11.72 -37.07 -11.14
N THR A 109 11.61 -36.09 -12.07
CA THR A 109 12.18 -34.75 -11.84
C THR A 109 11.57 -34.11 -10.60
N LYS A 110 12.42 -33.73 -9.65
CA LYS A 110 12.07 -33.10 -8.38
C LYS A 110 12.31 -31.59 -8.49
N ILE A 111 11.25 -30.80 -8.35
CA ILE A 111 11.28 -29.34 -8.31
C ILE A 111 11.03 -28.92 -6.85
N SER A 112 12.03 -28.27 -6.24
CA SER A 112 11.93 -27.76 -4.86
C SER A 112 11.85 -26.23 -4.88
N ASN A 113 10.85 -25.67 -4.21
CA ASN A 113 10.62 -24.21 -4.15
C ASN A 113 10.65 -23.55 -5.55
N GLY A 114 9.95 -24.18 -6.51
CA GLY A 114 9.90 -23.72 -7.88
C GLY A 114 9.20 -22.35 -7.97
N GLU A 115 9.74 -21.46 -8.82
CA GLU A 115 9.16 -20.17 -9.11
C GLU A 115 9.00 -19.98 -10.62
N VAL A 116 7.82 -19.47 -11.02
CA VAL A 116 7.50 -19.16 -12.42
C VAL A 116 6.97 -17.74 -12.51
N SER A 117 6.94 -17.17 -13.72
CA SER A 117 6.36 -15.83 -13.91
C SER A 117 5.43 -15.79 -15.13
N ASP A 118 4.50 -14.82 -15.07
CA ASP A 118 3.61 -14.50 -16.15
C ASP A 118 4.20 -13.43 -17.10
N ASP A 119 3.51 -13.11 -18.16
CA ASP A 119 3.91 -12.11 -19.14
C ASP A 119 3.94 -10.68 -18.57
N ASN A 120 3.23 -10.43 -17.47
CA ASN A 120 3.20 -9.14 -16.76
C ASN A 120 4.32 -9.01 -15.70
N GLY A 121 5.13 -10.07 -15.51
CA GLY A 121 6.21 -10.09 -14.53
C GLY A 121 5.76 -10.39 -13.09
N ASN A 122 4.55 -10.90 -12.87
CA ASN A 122 4.17 -11.42 -11.57
C ASN A 122 4.77 -12.80 -11.35
N TYR A 123 5.25 -13.04 -10.13
CA TYR A 123 5.87 -14.29 -9.71
C TYR A 123 4.87 -15.19 -9.01
N TRP A 124 4.94 -16.49 -9.33
CA TRP A 124 4.09 -17.54 -8.77
C TRP A 124 4.95 -18.62 -8.15
N GLU A 125 4.71 -18.94 -6.91
CA GLU A 125 5.43 -19.94 -6.13
C GLU A 125 4.70 -21.27 -6.23
N LEU A 126 5.43 -22.31 -6.60
CA LEU A 126 4.96 -23.69 -6.59
C LEU A 126 4.92 -24.21 -5.15
N PRO A 127 4.22 -25.34 -4.88
CA PRO A 127 4.37 -26.07 -3.63
C PRO A 127 5.85 -26.37 -3.31
N GLU A 128 6.17 -26.54 -2.03
CA GLU A 128 7.52 -26.78 -1.54
C GLU A 128 8.26 -27.87 -2.32
N GLU A 129 7.55 -28.90 -2.73
CA GLU A 129 8.08 -30.01 -3.52
C GLU A 129 7.05 -30.46 -4.57
N VAL A 130 7.49 -30.58 -5.82
CA VAL A 130 6.73 -31.12 -6.93
C VAL A 130 7.58 -32.19 -7.62
N ILE A 131 7.02 -33.40 -7.79
CA ILE A 131 7.69 -34.51 -8.50
C ILE A 131 6.88 -34.79 -9.76
N ILE A 132 7.54 -34.79 -10.91
CA ILE A 132 6.91 -35.06 -12.20
C ILE A 132 6.69 -36.60 -12.32
N PRO A 133 5.45 -37.04 -12.53
CA PRO A 133 5.14 -38.47 -12.63
C PRO A 133 5.52 -39.04 -14.01
N SER A 134 5.42 -40.37 -14.13
CA SER A 134 5.83 -41.10 -15.33
C SER A 134 5.07 -40.76 -16.61
N ASN A 135 3.88 -40.13 -16.50
CA ASN A 135 3.17 -39.61 -17.68
C ASN A 135 3.74 -38.27 -18.19
N GLY A 136 4.80 -37.74 -17.54
CA GLY A 136 5.52 -36.52 -17.95
C GLY A 136 4.78 -35.21 -17.69
N THR A 137 3.60 -35.23 -17.02
CA THR A 137 2.83 -34.01 -16.74
C THR A 137 2.18 -34.07 -15.37
N ILE A 138 2.09 -32.89 -14.67
CA ILE A 138 1.39 -32.74 -13.42
C ILE A 138 0.73 -31.36 -13.34
N ASP A 139 -0.49 -31.33 -12.82
CA ASP A 139 -1.18 -30.07 -12.50
C ASP A 139 -0.97 -29.74 -11.01
N VAL A 140 -0.48 -28.53 -10.74
CA VAL A 140 -0.19 -28.03 -9.38
C VAL A 140 -0.77 -26.64 -9.19
N THR A 141 -1.21 -26.34 -7.96
CA THR A 141 -1.66 -24.99 -7.63
C THR A 141 -0.45 -24.15 -7.19
N ALA A 142 -0.18 -23.08 -7.93
CA ALA A 142 0.80 -22.06 -7.56
C ALA A 142 0.11 -20.85 -6.92
N THR A 143 0.84 -20.18 -6.05
CA THR A 143 0.38 -19.01 -5.29
C THR A 143 1.18 -17.79 -5.69
N SER A 144 0.52 -16.65 -5.89
CA SER A 144 1.19 -15.40 -6.22
C SER A 144 2.08 -14.92 -5.06
N LYS A 145 3.32 -14.59 -5.36
CA LYS A 145 4.28 -14.05 -4.38
C LYS A 145 3.83 -12.71 -3.82
N LYS A 146 3.28 -11.87 -4.68
CA LYS A 146 2.64 -10.62 -4.28
C LYS A 146 1.19 -10.90 -3.92
N LYS A 147 0.77 -10.46 -2.72
CA LYS A 147 -0.62 -10.56 -2.28
C LYS A 147 -1.46 -9.48 -2.98
N GLY A 148 -2.75 -9.75 -3.12
CA GLY A 148 -3.73 -8.89 -3.76
C GLY A 148 -4.44 -9.58 -4.92
N SER A 149 -5.31 -8.84 -5.57
CA SER A 149 -6.10 -9.30 -6.72
C SER A 149 -5.26 -9.32 -7.99
N ILE A 150 -4.49 -10.41 -8.20
CA ILE A 150 -3.71 -10.63 -9.42
C ILE A 150 -4.48 -11.59 -10.31
N SER A 151 -4.83 -11.13 -11.52
CA SER A 151 -5.51 -11.94 -12.52
C SER A 151 -4.59 -12.21 -13.70
N VAL A 152 -4.51 -13.46 -14.13
CA VAL A 152 -3.80 -13.90 -15.33
C VAL A 152 -4.73 -14.65 -16.25
N LEU A 153 -4.57 -14.44 -17.56
CA LEU A 153 -5.31 -15.14 -18.59
C LEU A 153 -4.75 -16.55 -18.82
N PRO A 154 -5.50 -17.45 -19.46
CA PRO A 154 -4.98 -18.76 -19.85
C PRO A 154 -3.73 -18.64 -20.74
N ASN A 155 -2.76 -19.53 -20.53
CA ASN A 155 -1.51 -19.66 -21.29
C ASN A 155 -0.56 -18.45 -21.18
N THR A 156 -0.63 -17.65 -20.10
CA THR A 156 0.27 -16.50 -19.89
C THR A 156 1.34 -16.75 -18.82
N VAL A 157 1.22 -17.80 -18.01
CA VAL A 157 2.25 -18.19 -17.04
C VAL A 157 3.15 -19.25 -17.67
N THR A 158 4.23 -18.82 -18.31
CA THR A 158 5.04 -19.70 -19.15
C THR A 158 6.54 -19.66 -18.87
N ARG A 159 7.01 -18.73 -18.03
CA ARG A 159 8.43 -18.54 -17.76
C ARG A 159 8.86 -19.27 -16.49
N ILE A 160 9.85 -20.14 -16.61
CA ILE A 160 10.48 -20.83 -15.48
C ILE A 160 11.61 -19.93 -14.94
N ASN A 161 11.51 -19.49 -13.68
CA ASN A 161 12.52 -18.62 -13.06
C ASN A 161 13.56 -19.43 -12.27
N THR A 162 13.21 -20.63 -11.81
CA THR A 162 14.09 -21.56 -11.10
C THR A 162 14.26 -22.86 -11.92
N PRO A 163 15.01 -22.82 -13.02
CA PRO A 163 15.13 -23.99 -13.90
C PRO A 163 15.82 -25.16 -13.19
N VAL A 164 15.27 -26.36 -13.35
CA VAL A 164 15.81 -27.62 -12.86
C VAL A 164 15.95 -28.56 -14.07
N TYR A 165 17.01 -29.36 -14.08
CA TYR A 165 17.22 -30.35 -15.14
C TYR A 165 16.04 -31.34 -15.15
N GLY A 166 15.46 -31.56 -16.36
CA GLY A 166 14.26 -32.37 -16.54
C GLY A 166 12.93 -31.61 -16.45
N TRP A 167 12.92 -30.33 -16.00
CA TRP A 167 11.74 -29.46 -16.08
C TRP A 167 11.69 -28.74 -17.43
N LEU A 168 10.78 -29.15 -18.32
CA LEU A 168 10.77 -28.70 -19.72
C LEU A 168 9.89 -27.47 -19.94
N SER A 169 8.68 -27.45 -19.35
CA SER A 169 7.75 -26.33 -19.57
C SER A 169 6.72 -26.19 -18.43
N VAL A 170 6.08 -25.03 -18.41
CA VAL A 170 4.96 -24.71 -17.52
C VAL A 170 3.93 -23.88 -18.29
N THR A 171 2.66 -24.10 -18.00
CA THR A 171 1.58 -23.26 -18.52
C THR A 171 0.35 -23.34 -17.61
N ASN A 172 -0.50 -22.31 -17.66
CA ASN A 172 -1.81 -22.32 -17.03
C ASN A 172 -2.90 -22.50 -18.07
N LYS A 173 -3.67 -23.56 -18.01
CA LYS A 173 -4.80 -23.83 -18.92
C LYS A 173 -6.01 -22.92 -18.66
N GLN A 174 -6.14 -22.44 -17.44
CA GLN A 174 -7.25 -21.60 -16.99
C GLN A 174 -6.72 -20.28 -16.41
N ALA A 175 -7.61 -19.28 -16.30
CA ALA A 175 -7.31 -18.06 -15.61
C ALA A 175 -7.05 -18.30 -14.13
N SER A 176 -6.30 -17.39 -13.48
CA SER A 176 -6.10 -17.44 -12.03
C SER A 176 -7.41 -17.20 -11.25
N SER A 177 -7.47 -17.73 -10.05
CA SER A 177 -8.40 -17.30 -9.02
C SER A 177 -7.78 -16.09 -8.31
N ALA A 178 -8.37 -14.91 -8.46
CA ALA A 178 -7.85 -13.69 -7.86
C ALA A 178 -7.94 -13.73 -6.34
N GLY A 179 -6.89 -13.27 -5.68
CA GLY A 179 -6.91 -12.95 -4.26
C GLY A 179 -7.69 -11.67 -3.98
N ILE A 180 -7.67 -11.22 -2.75
CA ILE A 180 -8.34 -10.00 -2.30
C ILE A 180 -7.26 -8.98 -1.93
N ASP A 181 -7.45 -7.73 -2.32
CA ASP A 181 -6.58 -6.63 -1.89
C ASP A 181 -6.76 -6.34 -0.39
N ALA A 182 -5.75 -5.73 0.22
CA ALA A 182 -5.88 -5.29 1.60
C ALA A 182 -7.01 -4.26 1.72
N GLU A 183 -7.76 -4.35 2.82
CA GLU A 183 -8.83 -3.41 3.14
C GLU A 183 -8.29 -1.97 3.12
N ASN A 184 -8.92 -1.08 2.36
CA ASN A 184 -8.51 0.32 2.30
C ASN A 184 -9.04 1.12 3.50
N ASP A 185 -8.54 2.36 3.67
CA ASP A 185 -8.91 3.21 4.81
C ASP A 185 -10.39 3.55 4.84
N PHE A 186 -11.04 3.67 3.68
CA PHE A 186 -12.48 3.97 3.60
C PHE A 186 -13.32 2.79 4.11
N GLU A 187 -13.00 1.58 3.67
CA GLU A 187 -13.67 0.34 4.09
C GLU A 187 -13.46 0.09 5.61
N LEU A 188 -12.23 0.27 6.08
CA LEU A 188 -11.90 0.11 7.50
C LEU A 188 -12.64 1.11 8.38
N ARG A 189 -12.74 2.38 7.97
CA ARG A 189 -13.56 3.38 8.70
C ARG A 189 -15.04 3.01 8.71
N GLY A 190 -15.57 2.53 7.59
CA GLY A 190 -16.96 2.07 7.51
C GLY A 190 -17.23 0.96 8.52
N ARG A 191 -16.38 -0.04 8.58
CA ARG A 191 -16.48 -1.17 9.51
C ARG A 191 -16.30 -0.73 10.98
N PHE A 192 -15.37 0.17 11.24
CA PHE A 192 -15.18 0.76 12.57
C PHE A 192 -16.41 1.53 13.02
N SER A 193 -17.01 2.36 12.15
CA SER A 193 -18.20 3.13 12.48
C SER A 193 -19.37 2.23 12.86
N LEU A 194 -19.56 1.11 12.16
CA LEU A 194 -20.59 0.13 12.48
C LEU A 194 -20.34 -0.53 13.85
N SER A 195 -19.08 -0.87 14.19
CA SER A 195 -18.76 -1.52 15.45
C SER A 195 -18.92 -0.62 16.68
N VAL A 196 -18.69 0.69 16.51
CA VAL A 196 -18.79 1.68 17.60
C VAL A 196 -20.24 2.11 17.88
N LEU A 197 -21.17 1.91 16.93
CA LEU A 197 -22.58 2.20 17.15
C LEU A 197 -23.21 1.35 18.26
N GLY A 198 -22.47 0.34 18.79
CA GLY A 198 -22.92 -0.50 19.90
C GLY A 198 -24.01 -1.50 19.52
N PRO A 199 -24.49 -2.34 20.45
CA PRO A 199 -25.61 -3.23 20.20
C PRO A 199 -26.79 -2.36 19.83
N SER A 200 -27.07 -2.37 18.54
CA SER A 200 -28.08 -1.52 17.94
C SER A 200 -29.47 -1.87 18.46
N SER A 201 -30.34 -0.89 18.49
CA SER A 201 -31.74 -1.07 18.84
C SER A 201 -32.52 -1.90 17.80
N SER A 202 -31.91 -2.22 16.65
CA SER A 202 -32.54 -2.99 15.55
C SER A 202 -31.76 -4.26 15.20
N ILE A 203 -32.50 -5.33 14.91
CA ILE A 203 -31.95 -6.63 14.45
C ILE A 203 -31.10 -6.46 13.18
N PHE A 204 -31.45 -5.53 12.32
CA PHE A 204 -30.75 -5.26 11.05
C PHE A 204 -29.33 -4.73 11.27
N GLU A 205 -29.16 -3.78 12.18
CA GLU A 205 -27.84 -3.18 12.49
C GLU A 205 -26.93 -4.20 13.18
N SER A 206 -27.47 -5.03 14.10
CA SER A 206 -26.67 -6.09 14.76
C SER A 206 -26.24 -7.18 13.78
N LEU A 207 -27.04 -7.48 12.75
CA LEU A 207 -26.69 -8.35 11.65
C LEU A 207 -25.57 -7.74 10.76
N GLN A 208 -25.65 -6.46 10.45
CA GLN A 208 -24.60 -5.75 9.71
C GLN A 208 -23.26 -5.78 10.45
N GLU A 209 -23.27 -5.54 11.76
CA GLU A 209 -22.08 -5.61 12.62
C GLU A 209 -21.48 -7.02 12.61
N SER A 210 -22.31 -8.04 12.79
CA SER A 210 -21.88 -9.44 12.76
C SER A 210 -21.29 -9.85 11.43
N LEU A 211 -21.87 -9.43 10.29
CA LEU A 211 -21.36 -9.68 8.95
C LEU A 211 -20.05 -8.95 8.67
N ALA A 212 -19.92 -7.71 9.13
CA ALA A 212 -18.68 -6.92 8.97
C ALA A 212 -17.51 -7.47 9.79
N ALA A 213 -17.77 -8.23 10.86
CA ALA A 213 -16.76 -8.88 11.70
C ALA A 213 -16.22 -10.20 11.10
N ILE A 214 -16.87 -10.75 10.07
CA ILE A 214 -16.39 -11.96 9.40
C ILE A 214 -15.12 -11.63 8.60
N PRO A 215 -14.03 -12.38 8.79
CA PRO A 215 -12.75 -12.18 8.11
C PRO A 215 -12.82 -12.42 6.60
#